data_511b9e9fa92d37e43681bee7ba2dc431
#
_entry.id   511b9e9fa92d37e43681bee7ba2dc431
#
_cell.length_a   1.000
_cell.length_b   1.000
_cell.length_c   1.000
_cell.angle_alpha   90.00
_cell.angle_beta   90.00
_cell.angle_gamma   90.00
#
_symmetry.space_group_name_H-M   'P 1'
#
loop_
_entity.id
_entity.type
_entity.pdbx_description
1 polymer ?
#
loop_
_entity_poly.entity_id
_entity_poly.type
_entity_poly.pdbx_seq_one_letter_code
_entity_poly.pdbx_strand_id
1 'polypeptide(L)'
;MKKLNNIVNFKFLLGFLLLYGLVAFCYSPVFSNGFLDSWDDQWMVMNVFTESGFRMENLIAVFTQSYKGQYSPLVELNYMVLYGLFGYDPFWFHLMSIVWHCGCATLLFFLIFRLLEMSGQSGSRRSLWVAALTTFLFAIHPVNVESIAWISAVKVPMYVFFYLSTLLLYLRYVRSQKLGCYIAALCCFVCSCLSKEQAFVLPLSLLLVDWFIGRNLKSSDLWIEKMPFFILSAGFALLTLDLQGPRSEAVSYTAVQRLLFGCYSLFEYFTKSLLPINLNYLYPFPILPGGSDIPVRFYVYPVLVAGLFGVLYSFRKKRLLMFGSLFFVIHLLLSLHVVAMPRLGIVADRYLYLSLSGILLLVSYKIIGLSLIHI
;
A
#
# COMPACT_ATOMS: atom_id res chain seq x y z
N MET A 1 10.09 34.76 15.69
CA MET A 1 10.23 33.50 14.97
C MET A 1 10.09 32.25 15.84
N LYS A 2 10.80 32.07 16.98
CA LYS A 2 10.66 30.87 17.85
C LYS A 2 9.22 30.62 18.36
N LYS A 3 8.48 31.66 18.80
CA LYS A 3 7.08 31.52 19.25
C LYS A 3 6.11 31.10 18.13
N LEU A 4 6.31 31.61 16.91
CA LEU A 4 5.48 31.23 15.75
C LEU A 4 5.71 29.77 15.34
N ASN A 5 6.97 29.30 15.35
CA ASN A 5 7.32 27.91 15.08
C ASN A 5 6.71 26.96 16.12
N ASN A 6 6.69 27.35 17.40
CA ASN A 6 6.10 26.53 18.45
C ASN A 6 4.56 26.41 18.31
N ILE A 7 3.87 27.48 17.90
CA ILE A 7 2.41 27.46 17.69
C ILE A 7 2.04 26.63 16.46
N VAL A 8 2.82 26.72 15.38
CA VAL A 8 2.62 25.89 14.18
C VAL A 8 2.85 24.42 14.53
N ASN A 9 3.94 24.10 15.23
CA ASN A 9 4.22 22.73 15.67
C ASN A 9 3.13 22.16 16.58
N PHE A 10 2.58 22.97 17.50
CA PHE A 10 1.50 22.57 18.39
C PHE A 10 0.19 22.28 17.62
N LYS A 11 -0.18 23.11 16.64
CA LYS A 11 -1.38 22.88 15.80
C LYS A 11 -1.28 21.60 14.97
N PHE A 12 -0.10 21.30 14.45
CA PHE A 12 0.15 20.04 13.73
C PHE A 12 0.04 18.83 14.66
N LEU A 13 0.67 18.89 15.82
CA LEU A 13 0.57 17.83 16.82
C LEU A 13 -0.88 17.57 17.22
N LEU A 14 -1.62 18.64 17.52
CA LEU A 14 -3.05 18.53 17.86
C LEU A 14 -3.86 17.92 16.71
N GLY A 15 -3.59 18.32 15.47
CA GLY A 15 -4.25 17.76 14.28
C GLY A 15 -4.03 16.25 14.14
N PHE A 16 -2.81 15.75 14.36
CA PHE A 16 -2.52 14.32 14.35
C PHE A 16 -3.14 13.59 15.54
N LEU A 17 -3.12 14.18 16.74
CA LEU A 17 -3.78 13.57 17.91
C LEU A 17 -5.28 13.42 17.71
N LEU A 18 -5.94 14.44 17.13
CA LEU A 18 -7.36 14.37 16.76
C LEU A 18 -7.62 13.30 15.68
N LEU A 19 -6.76 13.21 14.68
CA LEU A 19 -6.85 12.18 13.64
C LEU A 19 -6.70 10.77 14.25
N TYR A 20 -5.73 10.57 15.14
CA TYR A 20 -5.51 9.27 15.78
C TYR A 20 -6.65 8.90 16.73
N GLY A 21 -7.20 9.88 17.46
CA GLY A 21 -8.39 9.69 18.26
C GLY A 21 -9.61 9.27 17.41
N LEU A 22 -9.78 9.90 16.24
CA LEU A 22 -10.83 9.52 15.30
C LEU A 22 -10.60 8.12 14.71
N VAL A 23 -9.38 7.77 14.32
CA VAL A 23 -9.04 6.42 13.86
C VAL A 23 -9.33 5.40 14.95
N ALA A 24 -8.87 5.64 16.18
CA ALA A 24 -9.13 4.75 17.32
C ALA A 24 -10.63 4.60 17.60
N PHE A 25 -11.41 5.67 17.45
CA PHE A 25 -12.87 5.64 17.59
C PHE A 25 -13.52 4.82 16.47
N CYS A 26 -13.17 5.07 15.19
CA CYS A 26 -13.73 4.35 14.04
C CYS A 26 -13.41 2.84 14.09
N TYR A 27 -12.22 2.48 14.56
CA TYR A 27 -11.79 1.09 14.66
C TYR A 27 -11.99 0.48 16.05
N SER A 28 -12.61 1.20 17.01
CA SER A 28 -12.84 0.69 18.37
C SER A 28 -13.57 -0.67 18.42
N PRO A 29 -14.51 -1.01 17.50
CA PRO A 29 -15.16 -2.31 17.54
C PRO A 29 -14.21 -3.50 17.38
N VAL A 30 -13.03 -3.32 16.75
CA VAL A 30 -12.09 -4.44 16.54
C VAL A 30 -11.49 -4.93 17.86
N PHE A 31 -11.44 -4.12 18.90
CA PHE A 31 -10.89 -4.51 20.20
C PHE A 31 -11.71 -5.59 20.94
N SER A 32 -12.95 -5.83 20.52
CA SER A 32 -13.80 -6.90 21.03
C SER A 32 -13.71 -8.18 20.16
N ASN A 33 -12.98 -8.15 19.06
CA ASN A 33 -12.84 -9.28 18.18
C ASN A 33 -11.67 -10.20 18.61
N GLY A 34 -11.83 -11.50 18.41
CA GLY A 34 -10.77 -12.50 18.57
C GLY A 34 -9.99 -12.74 17.27
N PHE A 35 -9.10 -13.73 17.33
CA PHE A 35 -8.49 -14.31 16.14
C PHE A 35 -9.52 -15.08 15.31
N LEU A 36 -9.34 -15.10 14.00
CA LEU A 36 -10.25 -15.81 13.08
C LEU A 36 -9.88 -17.30 13.01
N ASP A 37 -10.69 -18.15 13.65
CA ASP A 37 -10.42 -19.59 13.83
C ASP A 37 -10.41 -20.41 12.53
N SER A 38 -11.11 -19.99 11.50
CA SER A 38 -11.22 -20.73 10.22
C SER A 38 -10.50 -20.04 9.06
N TRP A 39 -9.58 -19.12 9.36
CA TRP A 39 -8.91 -18.27 8.38
C TRP A 39 -7.40 -18.23 8.62
N ASP A 40 -6.70 -17.28 8.00
CA ASP A 40 -5.23 -17.23 8.04
C ASP A 40 -4.63 -17.01 9.44
N ASP A 41 -5.37 -16.46 10.43
CA ASP A 41 -4.82 -16.15 11.75
C ASP A 41 -4.30 -17.39 12.48
N GLN A 42 -4.94 -18.54 12.30
CA GLN A 42 -4.53 -19.81 12.93
C GLN A 42 -3.15 -20.32 12.50
N TRP A 43 -2.67 -19.90 11.34
CA TRP A 43 -1.38 -20.38 10.85
C TRP A 43 -0.40 -19.25 10.52
N MET A 44 -0.89 -18.03 10.24
CA MET A 44 -0.01 -16.88 10.02
C MET A 44 0.40 -16.20 11.31
N VAL A 45 -0.44 -16.23 12.34
CA VAL A 45 -0.18 -15.60 13.64
C VAL A 45 0.22 -16.65 14.67
N MET A 46 -0.59 -17.71 14.78
CA MET A 46 -0.35 -18.81 15.73
C MET A 46 0.53 -19.87 15.09
N ASN A 47 1.83 -19.65 15.11
CA ASN A 47 2.78 -20.56 14.47
C ASN A 47 4.06 -20.72 15.29
N VAL A 48 4.89 -21.69 14.88
CA VAL A 48 6.13 -22.04 15.56
C VAL A 48 7.10 -20.86 15.67
N PHE A 49 7.14 -19.93 14.72
CA PHE A 49 8.01 -18.76 14.81
C PHE A 49 7.50 -17.78 15.87
N THR A 50 6.22 -17.50 15.89
CA THR A 50 5.60 -16.60 16.90
C THR A 50 5.89 -17.08 18.32
N GLU A 51 5.83 -18.39 18.57
CA GLU A 51 5.99 -18.99 19.90
C GLU A 51 7.45 -19.25 20.29
N SER A 52 8.39 -19.29 19.33
CA SER A 52 9.75 -19.75 19.54
C SER A 52 10.61 -18.84 20.41
N GLY A 53 10.21 -17.56 20.59
CA GLY A 53 10.99 -16.57 21.34
C GLY A 53 12.23 -16.07 20.61
N PHE A 54 12.89 -15.05 21.19
CA PHE A 54 14.02 -14.31 20.59
C PHE A 54 15.38 -15.00 20.76
N ARG A 55 15.49 -16.30 20.42
CA ARG A 55 16.78 -16.96 20.32
C ARG A 55 17.39 -16.72 18.94
N MET A 56 18.72 -16.66 18.85
CA MET A 56 19.41 -16.40 17.58
C MET A 56 19.02 -17.41 16.48
N GLU A 57 18.88 -18.67 16.84
CA GLU A 57 18.46 -19.75 15.93
C GLU A 57 17.08 -19.48 15.32
N ASN A 58 16.14 -19.00 16.16
CA ASN A 58 14.76 -18.66 15.72
C ASN A 58 14.76 -17.43 14.82
N LEU A 59 15.56 -16.42 15.17
CA LEU A 59 15.72 -15.23 14.31
C LEU A 59 16.29 -15.61 12.94
N ILE A 60 17.33 -16.45 12.90
CA ILE A 60 17.88 -16.96 11.63
C ILE A 60 16.78 -17.71 10.86
N ALA A 61 16.02 -18.58 11.51
CA ALA A 61 14.95 -19.35 10.88
C ALA A 61 13.88 -18.45 10.25
N VAL A 62 13.44 -17.39 10.93
CA VAL A 62 12.47 -16.41 10.41
C VAL A 62 12.96 -15.74 9.11
N PHE A 63 14.26 -15.45 8.99
CA PHE A 63 14.84 -14.82 7.81
C PHE A 63 15.24 -15.80 6.70
N THR A 64 15.37 -17.09 6.97
CA THR A 64 15.87 -18.07 6.01
C THR A 64 14.85 -19.11 5.58
N GLN A 65 13.70 -19.17 6.26
CA GLN A 65 12.67 -20.16 6.00
C GLN A 65 11.34 -19.49 5.63
N SER A 66 10.48 -20.20 4.92
CA SER A 66 9.09 -19.83 4.70
C SER A 66 8.18 -20.73 5.54
N TYR A 67 7.05 -20.18 6.00
CA TYR A 67 6.02 -20.97 6.67
C TYR A 67 4.79 -21.08 5.79
N LYS A 68 4.40 -22.30 5.45
CA LYS A 68 3.26 -22.60 4.53
C LYS A 68 3.30 -21.76 3.24
N GLY A 69 4.48 -21.52 2.67
CA GLY A 69 4.65 -20.76 1.44
C GLY A 69 4.50 -19.24 1.61
N GLN A 70 4.52 -18.73 2.83
CA GLN A 70 4.60 -17.29 3.11
C GLN A 70 6.00 -16.92 3.58
N TYR A 71 6.53 -15.82 3.05
CA TYR A 71 7.81 -15.25 3.47
C TYR A 71 7.61 -13.78 3.80
N SER A 72 7.53 -13.46 5.08
CA SER A 72 7.32 -12.10 5.61
C SER A 72 8.03 -11.92 6.95
N PRO A 73 9.36 -11.98 6.97
CA PRO A 73 10.16 -12.01 8.21
C PRO A 73 9.84 -10.90 9.21
N LEU A 74 9.61 -9.67 8.75
CA LEU A 74 9.29 -8.56 9.66
C LEU A 74 7.90 -8.68 10.29
N VAL A 75 6.98 -9.32 9.60
CA VAL A 75 5.64 -9.59 10.15
C VAL A 75 5.72 -10.67 11.23
N GLU A 76 6.50 -11.73 10.99
CA GLU A 76 6.78 -12.74 12.01
C GLU A 76 7.44 -12.13 13.24
N LEU A 77 8.46 -11.28 13.07
CA LEU A 77 9.06 -10.54 14.18
C LEU A 77 8.05 -9.68 14.96
N ASN A 78 7.13 -9.03 14.25
CA ASN A 78 6.07 -8.26 14.91
C ASN A 78 5.17 -9.16 15.77
N TYR A 79 4.81 -10.35 15.29
CA TYR A 79 4.03 -11.31 16.08
C TYR A 79 4.83 -11.88 17.25
N MET A 80 6.12 -12.23 17.05
CA MET A 80 6.99 -12.67 18.13
C MET A 80 7.10 -11.66 19.27
N VAL A 81 7.23 -10.34 18.93
CA VAL A 81 7.26 -9.27 19.93
C VAL A 81 5.95 -9.21 20.70
N LEU A 82 4.82 -9.23 20.01
CA LEU A 82 3.50 -9.13 20.64
C LEU A 82 3.22 -10.34 21.53
N TYR A 83 3.49 -11.54 21.02
CA TYR A 83 3.33 -12.77 21.78
C TYR A 83 4.24 -12.83 23.01
N GLY A 84 5.50 -12.44 22.86
CA GLY A 84 6.46 -12.43 23.96
C GLY A 84 6.12 -11.46 25.09
N LEU A 85 5.39 -10.37 24.77
CA LEU A 85 4.96 -9.37 25.76
C LEU A 85 3.60 -9.65 26.35
N PHE A 86 2.66 -10.17 25.55
CA PHE A 86 1.22 -10.19 25.88
C PHE A 86 0.55 -11.55 25.67
N GLY A 87 1.30 -12.58 25.22
CA GLY A 87 0.71 -13.84 24.79
C GLY A 87 -0.22 -13.65 23.59
N TYR A 88 -1.19 -14.56 23.45
CA TYR A 88 -2.23 -14.43 22.42
C TYR A 88 -3.43 -13.61 22.90
N ASP A 89 -3.19 -12.39 23.40
CA ASP A 89 -4.26 -11.42 23.66
C ASP A 89 -4.55 -10.61 22.39
N PRO A 90 -5.72 -10.82 21.72
CA PRO A 90 -6.05 -10.18 20.44
C PRO A 90 -6.04 -8.65 20.50
N PHE A 91 -6.33 -8.06 21.67
CA PHE A 91 -6.33 -6.61 21.83
C PHE A 91 -5.03 -5.96 21.36
N TRP A 92 -3.87 -6.52 21.75
CA TRP A 92 -2.58 -5.96 21.41
C TRP A 92 -2.23 -6.11 19.93
N PHE A 93 -2.69 -7.19 19.29
CA PHE A 93 -2.50 -7.39 17.86
C PHE A 93 -3.34 -6.38 17.04
N HIS A 94 -4.59 -6.15 17.43
CA HIS A 94 -5.43 -5.11 16.82
C HIS A 94 -4.87 -3.71 17.06
N LEU A 95 -4.44 -3.40 18.28
CA LEU A 95 -3.83 -2.11 18.61
C LEU A 95 -2.60 -1.85 17.75
N MET A 96 -1.73 -2.86 17.54
CA MET A 96 -0.54 -2.72 16.71
C MET A 96 -0.91 -2.44 15.24
N SER A 97 -1.94 -3.07 14.70
CA SER A 97 -2.44 -2.78 13.35
C SER A 97 -2.89 -1.32 13.21
N ILE A 98 -3.59 -0.79 14.23
CA ILE A 98 -3.99 0.63 14.27
C ILE A 98 -2.77 1.55 14.37
N VAL A 99 -1.76 1.20 15.16
CA VAL A 99 -0.51 1.98 15.28
C VAL A 99 0.21 2.06 13.93
N TRP A 100 0.36 0.94 13.22
CA TRP A 100 0.93 0.93 11.88
C TRP A 100 0.12 1.81 10.91
N HIS A 101 -1.20 1.75 10.98
CA HIS A 101 -2.09 2.56 10.14
C HIS A 101 -1.94 4.06 10.43
N CYS A 102 -1.90 4.48 11.68
CA CYS A 102 -1.63 5.87 12.08
C CYS A 102 -0.27 6.34 11.56
N GLY A 103 0.75 5.47 11.64
CA GLY A 103 2.06 5.73 11.04
C GLY A 103 1.99 5.94 9.53
N CYS A 104 1.24 5.09 8.81
CA CYS A 104 1.00 5.26 7.36
C CYS A 104 0.30 6.58 7.05
N ALA A 105 -0.74 6.95 7.80
CA ALA A 105 -1.45 8.21 7.61
C ALA A 105 -0.51 9.41 7.79
N THR A 106 0.34 9.38 8.81
CA THR A 106 1.35 10.42 9.06
C THR A 106 2.34 10.56 7.90
N LEU A 107 2.91 9.44 7.45
CA LEU A 107 3.87 9.44 6.35
C LEU A 107 3.21 9.88 5.03
N LEU A 108 1.97 9.47 4.79
CA LEU A 108 1.19 9.88 3.62
C LEU A 108 0.98 11.41 3.59
N PHE A 109 0.64 12.01 4.74
CA PHE A 109 0.52 13.47 4.84
C PHE A 109 1.81 14.17 4.40
N PHE A 110 2.95 13.78 4.97
CA PHE A 110 4.23 14.40 4.63
C PHE A 110 4.64 14.12 3.19
N LEU A 111 4.37 12.92 2.67
CA LEU A 111 4.67 12.57 1.28
C LEU A 111 3.89 13.46 0.31
N ILE A 112 2.57 13.56 0.45
CA ILE A 112 1.73 14.37 -0.44
C ILE A 112 2.12 15.84 -0.35
N PHE A 113 2.30 16.36 0.87
CA PHE A 113 2.72 17.74 1.07
C PHE A 113 4.04 18.04 0.33
N ARG A 114 5.06 17.18 0.51
CA ARG A 114 6.36 17.36 -0.15
C ARG A 114 6.31 17.19 -1.66
N LEU A 115 5.54 16.23 -2.16
CA LEU A 115 5.36 16.03 -3.60
C LEU A 115 4.74 17.25 -4.26
N LEU A 116 3.69 17.82 -3.67
CA LEU A 116 3.02 19.00 -4.22
C LEU A 116 3.91 20.24 -4.15
N GLU A 117 4.69 20.42 -3.08
CA GLU A 117 5.67 21.51 -2.98
C GLU A 117 6.78 21.39 -4.05
N MET A 118 7.39 20.19 -4.17
CA MET A 118 8.52 19.98 -5.09
C MET A 118 8.10 20.00 -6.55
N SER A 119 6.87 19.60 -6.87
CA SER A 119 6.36 19.62 -8.24
C SER A 119 5.88 21.00 -8.72
N GLY A 120 5.76 21.98 -7.81
CA GLY A 120 5.22 23.30 -8.13
C GLY A 120 3.74 23.33 -8.53
N GLN A 121 2.99 22.21 -8.27
CA GLN A 121 1.59 22.11 -8.68
C GLN A 121 0.64 22.97 -7.84
N SER A 122 1.06 23.40 -6.67
CA SER A 122 0.27 24.27 -5.80
C SER A 122 1.14 25.06 -4.82
N GLY A 123 0.63 26.21 -4.34
CA GLY A 123 1.28 26.95 -3.24
C GLY A 123 1.20 26.17 -1.92
N SER A 124 2.10 26.48 -0.98
CA SER A 124 2.27 25.74 0.27
C SER A 124 0.97 25.60 1.09
N ARG A 125 0.12 26.64 1.15
CA ARG A 125 -1.16 26.60 1.88
C ARG A 125 -2.14 25.58 1.26
N ARG A 126 -2.24 25.57 -0.08
CA ARG A 126 -3.10 24.59 -0.78
C ARG A 126 -2.54 23.18 -0.64
N SER A 127 -1.24 22.99 -0.79
CA SER A 127 -0.56 21.71 -0.60
C SER A 127 -0.85 21.11 0.78
N LEU A 128 -0.85 21.97 1.82
CA LEU A 128 -1.16 21.59 3.19
C LEU A 128 -2.58 21.05 3.32
N TRP A 129 -3.58 21.78 2.79
CA TRP A 129 -4.98 21.36 2.89
C TRP A 129 -5.27 20.11 2.06
N VAL A 130 -4.66 20.00 0.88
CA VAL A 130 -4.77 18.79 0.05
C VAL A 130 -4.18 17.59 0.78
N ALA A 131 -2.98 17.72 1.36
CA ALA A 131 -2.37 16.65 2.14
C ALA A 131 -3.22 16.27 3.35
N ALA A 132 -3.74 17.25 4.10
CA ALA A 132 -4.60 17.01 5.25
C ALA A 132 -5.89 16.28 4.86
N LEU A 133 -6.59 16.74 3.83
CA LEU A 133 -7.83 16.11 3.38
C LEU A 133 -7.59 14.69 2.83
N THR A 134 -6.53 14.50 2.03
CA THR A 134 -6.18 13.17 1.53
C THR A 134 -5.89 12.20 2.65
N THR A 135 -5.11 12.63 3.65
CA THR A 135 -4.77 11.82 4.82
C THR A 135 -6.00 11.52 5.67
N PHE A 136 -6.86 12.50 5.89
CA PHE A 136 -8.11 12.31 6.61
C PHE A 136 -9.00 11.26 5.94
N LEU A 137 -9.24 11.40 4.63
CA LEU A 137 -10.04 10.45 3.86
C LEU A 137 -9.41 9.05 3.86
N PHE A 138 -8.07 8.96 3.72
CA PHE A 138 -7.35 7.69 3.79
C PHE A 138 -7.51 7.02 5.16
N ALA A 139 -7.36 7.78 6.23
CA ALA A 139 -7.35 7.25 7.59
C ALA A 139 -8.69 6.60 8.02
N ILE A 140 -9.81 7.09 7.49
CA ILE A 140 -11.15 6.60 7.84
C ILE A 140 -11.85 5.87 6.69
N HIS A 141 -11.15 5.60 5.57
CA HIS A 141 -11.80 5.02 4.40
C HIS A 141 -12.25 3.58 4.67
N PRO A 142 -13.53 3.22 4.42
CA PRO A 142 -14.06 1.90 4.75
C PRO A 142 -13.33 0.74 4.09
N VAL A 143 -12.75 0.93 2.92
CA VAL A 143 -11.92 -0.08 2.22
C VAL A 143 -10.72 -0.55 3.05
N ASN A 144 -10.23 0.28 3.98
CA ASN A 144 -9.07 -0.06 4.80
C ASN A 144 -9.40 -1.02 5.96
N VAL A 145 -10.70 -1.28 6.22
CA VAL A 145 -11.14 -2.12 7.34
C VAL A 145 -10.52 -3.52 7.27
N GLU A 146 -10.50 -4.16 6.10
CA GLU A 146 -9.87 -5.49 5.94
C GLU A 146 -8.38 -5.47 6.33
N SER A 147 -7.66 -4.41 5.99
CA SER A 147 -6.22 -4.29 6.28
C SER A 147 -5.89 -4.01 7.74
N ILE A 148 -6.84 -3.52 8.52
CA ILE A 148 -6.63 -3.04 9.89
C ILE A 148 -7.31 -3.96 10.91
N ALA A 149 -8.53 -4.38 10.62
CA ALA A 149 -9.33 -5.22 11.52
C ALA A 149 -8.90 -6.69 11.49
N TRP A 150 -8.40 -7.19 10.37
CA TRP A 150 -7.92 -8.56 10.27
C TRP A 150 -6.45 -8.66 10.71
N ILE A 151 -6.18 -9.42 11.78
CA ILE A 151 -4.85 -9.48 12.41
C ILE A 151 -3.78 -9.94 11.42
N SER A 152 -4.01 -11.00 10.63
CA SER A 152 -3.06 -11.47 9.62
C SER A 152 -2.80 -10.46 8.49
N ALA A 153 -3.68 -9.45 8.34
CA ALA A 153 -3.48 -8.41 7.34
C ALA A 153 -2.53 -7.28 7.78
N VAL A 154 -2.00 -7.30 9.00
CA VAL A 154 -1.03 -6.30 9.52
C VAL A 154 0.17 -6.11 8.60
N LYS A 155 0.54 -7.13 7.82
CA LYS A 155 1.55 -7.05 6.76
C LYS A 155 1.28 -5.92 5.76
N VAL A 156 0.01 -5.51 5.57
CA VAL A 156 -0.37 -4.44 4.63
C VAL A 156 0.05 -3.07 5.16
N PRO A 157 -0.39 -2.58 6.32
CA PRO A 157 0.09 -1.31 6.85
C PRO A 157 1.59 -1.32 7.16
N MET A 158 2.19 -2.47 7.54
CA MET A 158 3.64 -2.55 7.75
C MET A 158 4.43 -2.28 6.48
N TYR A 159 4.16 -2.98 5.36
CA TYR A 159 4.91 -2.72 4.14
C TYR A 159 4.68 -1.30 3.64
N VAL A 160 3.46 -0.76 3.76
CA VAL A 160 3.13 0.60 3.34
C VAL A 160 3.86 1.65 4.17
N PHE A 161 4.00 1.43 5.47
CA PHE A 161 4.79 2.31 6.33
C PHE A 161 6.24 2.43 5.84
N PHE A 162 6.91 1.31 5.59
CA PHE A 162 8.28 1.32 5.08
C PHE A 162 8.36 1.82 3.63
N TYR A 163 7.36 1.53 2.82
CA TYR A 163 7.25 2.04 1.45
C TYR A 163 7.17 3.57 1.40
N LEU A 164 6.26 4.16 2.17
CA LEU A 164 6.10 5.62 2.28
C LEU A 164 7.34 6.27 2.91
N SER A 165 7.97 5.62 3.89
CA SER A 165 9.24 6.05 4.46
C SER A 165 10.34 6.08 3.40
N THR A 166 10.42 5.08 2.54
CA THR A 166 11.35 5.04 1.41
C THR A 166 11.14 6.23 0.48
N LEU A 167 9.88 6.49 0.06
CA LEU A 167 9.57 7.61 -0.83
C LEU A 167 9.94 8.97 -0.21
N LEU A 168 9.67 9.16 1.08
CA LEU A 168 10.01 10.40 1.80
C LEU A 168 11.53 10.58 1.94
N LEU A 169 12.26 9.54 2.31
CA LEU A 169 13.72 9.57 2.43
C LEU A 169 14.37 9.79 1.07
N TYR A 170 13.81 9.21 0.01
CA TYR A 170 14.24 9.42 -1.35
C TYR A 170 14.02 10.88 -1.78
N LEU A 171 12.84 11.48 -1.53
CA LEU A 171 12.61 12.91 -1.78
C LEU A 171 13.58 13.81 -1.00
N ARG A 172 13.88 13.43 0.24
CA ARG A 172 14.89 14.13 1.04
C ARG A 172 16.28 13.99 0.43
N TYR A 173 16.66 12.83 -0.08
CA TYR A 173 17.91 12.61 -0.83
C TYR A 173 17.95 13.50 -2.08
N VAL A 174 16.92 13.48 -2.91
CA VAL A 174 16.86 14.31 -4.13
C VAL A 174 17.09 15.80 -3.83
N ARG A 175 16.56 16.30 -2.69
CA ARG A 175 16.73 17.70 -2.29
C ARG A 175 18.09 18.01 -1.66
N SER A 176 18.62 17.11 -0.84
CA SER A 176 19.81 17.36 -0.01
C SER A 176 21.10 16.76 -0.55
N GLN A 177 21.00 15.81 -1.47
CA GLN A 177 22.10 15.00 -2.03
C GLN A 177 22.92 14.27 -0.95
N LYS A 178 22.33 14.05 0.25
CA LYS A 178 23.00 13.36 1.35
C LYS A 178 22.89 11.85 1.19
N LEU A 179 24.03 11.18 1.03
CA LEU A 179 24.12 9.72 0.88
C LEU A 179 23.41 8.96 2.02
N GLY A 180 23.47 9.46 3.25
CA GLY A 180 22.76 8.84 4.38
C GLY A 180 21.23 8.75 4.19
N CYS A 181 20.60 9.74 3.49
CA CYS A 181 19.18 9.67 3.17
C CYS A 181 18.90 8.60 2.11
N TYR A 182 19.80 8.39 1.16
CA TYR A 182 19.70 7.37 0.14
C TYR A 182 19.83 5.96 0.73
N ILE A 183 20.84 5.75 1.57
CA ILE A 183 21.04 4.46 2.27
C ILE A 183 19.83 4.15 3.15
N ALA A 184 19.34 5.13 3.94
CA ALA A 184 18.14 4.94 4.75
C ALA A 184 16.90 4.59 3.90
N ALA A 185 16.77 5.17 2.69
CA ALA A 185 15.71 4.81 1.76
C ALA A 185 15.85 3.35 1.29
N LEU A 186 17.05 2.89 0.96
CA LEU A 186 17.31 1.48 0.60
C LEU A 186 16.98 0.53 1.78
N CYS A 187 17.39 0.87 3.00
CA CYS A 187 17.06 0.07 4.19
C CYS A 187 15.53 -0.03 4.41
N CYS A 188 14.82 1.09 4.32
CA CYS A 188 13.36 1.08 4.42
C CYS A 188 12.71 0.26 3.28
N PHE A 189 13.26 0.31 2.07
CA PHE A 189 12.77 -0.52 0.98
C PHE A 189 12.95 -2.01 1.24
N VAL A 190 14.11 -2.43 1.74
CA VAL A 190 14.36 -3.81 2.19
C VAL A 190 13.33 -4.22 3.27
N CYS A 191 13.09 -3.38 4.27
CA CYS A 191 12.06 -3.63 5.28
C CYS A 191 10.66 -3.77 4.66
N SER A 192 10.33 -2.96 3.66
CA SER A 192 9.06 -3.07 2.93
C SER A 192 8.93 -4.41 2.21
N CYS A 193 9.99 -4.87 1.51
CA CYS A 193 10.03 -6.16 0.83
C CYS A 193 9.93 -7.34 1.81
N LEU A 194 10.59 -7.25 2.97
CA LEU A 194 10.54 -8.25 4.04
C LEU A 194 9.18 -8.28 4.78
N SER A 195 8.33 -7.30 4.54
CA SER A 195 6.96 -7.27 5.09
C SER A 195 5.93 -7.83 4.10
N LYS A 196 6.02 -7.50 2.80
CA LYS A 196 5.06 -7.96 1.79
C LYS A 196 5.56 -7.78 0.36
N GLU A 197 5.24 -8.76 -0.49
CA GLU A 197 5.61 -8.81 -1.91
C GLU A 197 5.11 -7.61 -2.74
N GLN A 198 4.01 -6.94 -2.36
CA GLN A 198 3.54 -5.75 -3.05
C GLN A 198 4.56 -4.59 -3.06
N ALA A 199 5.56 -4.62 -2.19
CA ALA A 199 6.65 -3.65 -2.18
C ALA A 199 7.50 -3.66 -3.46
N PHE A 200 7.54 -4.75 -4.23
CA PHE A 200 8.40 -4.90 -5.41
C PHE A 200 8.14 -3.88 -6.52
N VAL A 201 6.98 -3.23 -6.53
CA VAL A 201 6.66 -2.17 -7.51
C VAL A 201 7.28 -0.81 -7.16
N LEU A 202 7.98 -0.68 -6.03
CA LEU A 202 8.54 0.60 -5.54
C LEU A 202 9.46 1.29 -6.57
N PRO A 203 10.35 0.61 -7.32
CA PRO A 203 11.18 1.28 -8.33
C PRO A 203 10.35 2.03 -9.38
N LEU A 204 9.19 1.52 -9.77
CA LEU A 204 8.27 2.20 -10.68
C LEU A 204 7.68 3.46 -10.05
N SER A 205 7.38 3.41 -8.75
CA SER A 205 6.89 4.59 -8.01
C SER A 205 7.99 5.65 -7.88
N LEU A 206 9.26 5.27 -7.73
CA LEU A 206 10.36 6.23 -7.73
C LEU A 206 10.50 6.95 -9.08
N LEU A 207 10.37 6.22 -10.20
CA LEU A 207 10.36 6.82 -11.53
C LEU A 207 9.16 7.77 -11.73
N LEU A 208 7.98 7.36 -11.24
CA LEU A 208 6.78 8.20 -11.28
C LEU A 208 6.95 9.48 -10.45
N VAL A 209 7.56 9.37 -9.27
CA VAL A 209 7.90 10.52 -8.42
C VAL A 209 8.87 11.44 -9.11
N ASP A 210 9.97 10.93 -9.70
CA ASP A 210 10.93 11.73 -10.43
C ASP A 210 10.29 12.47 -11.61
N TRP A 211 9.46 11.76 -12.38
CA TRP A 211 8.69 12.39 -13.45
C TRP A 211 7.79 13.50 -12.90
N PHE A 212 7.10 13.25 -11.78
CA PHE A 212 6.17 14.22 -11.20
C PHE A 212 6.86 15.48 -10.68
N ILE A 213 8.04 15.37 -10.07
CA ILE A 213 8.80 16.52 -9.59
C ILE A 213 9.68 17.20 -10.66
N GLY A 214 9.70 16.66 -11.89
CA GLY A 214 10.33 17.28 -13.04
C GLY A 214 11.76 16.89 -13.29
N ARG A 215 12.25 15.79 -12.74
CA ARG A 215 13.56 15.25 -13.07
C ARG A 215 13.59 14.70 -14.50
N ASN A 216 14.73 14.79 -15.15
CA ASN A 216 14.93 14.29 -16.51
C ASN A 216 15.09 12.76 -16.51
N LEU A 217 14.03 12.06 -16.90
CA LEU A 217 14.04 10.58 -16.99
C LEU A 217 15.00 10.01 -18.05
N LYS A 218 15.58 10.85 -18.93
CA LYS A 218 16.58 10.42 -19.92
C LYS A 218 18.00 10.49 -19.38
N SER A 219 18.23 11.04 -18.16
CA SER A 219 19.56 11.12 -17.57
C SER A 219 20.04 9.74 -17.12
N SER A 220 21.26 9.36 -17.49
CA SER A 220 21.95 8.17 -17.01
C SER A 220 22.08 8.14 -15.50
N ASP A 221 22.39 9.28 -14.87
CA ASP A 221 22.58 9.39 -13.43
C ASP A 221 21.31 9.01 -12.66
N LEU A 222 20.14 9.41 -13.20
CA LEU A 222 18.86 9.01 -12.61
C LEU A 222 18.66 7.49 -12.62
N TRP A 223 19.03 6.82 -13.72
CA TRP A 223 18.93 5.36 -13.81
C TRP A 223 19.93 4.65 -12.91
N ILE A 224 21.17 5.17 -12.80
CA ILE A 224 22.18 4.66 -11.85
C ILE A 224 21.64 4.73 -10.41
N GLU A 225 21.00 5.85 -10.02
CA GLU A 225 20.33 5.96 -8.71
C GLU A 225 19.24 4.90 -8.49
N LYS A 226 18.56 4.43 -9.53
CA LYS A 226 17.46 3.46 -9.41
C LYS A 226 17.93 2.01 -9.47
N MET A 227 19.11 1.75 -10.05
CA MET A 227 19.62 0.38 -10.22
C MET A 227 19.59 -0.44 -8.93
N PRO A 228 20.04 0.06 -7.75
CA PRO A 228 19.95 -0.71 -6.52
C PRO A 228 18.52 -1.08 -6.12
N PHE A 229 17.54 -0.20 -6.34
CA PHE A 229 16.14 -0.51 -6.07
C PHE A 229 15.58 -1.58 -7.02
N PHE A 230 15.93 -1.53 -8.31
CA PHE A 230 15.53 -2.57 -9.27
C PHE A 230 16.18 -3.92 -8.97
N ILE A 231 17.48 -3.92 -8.62
CA ILE A 231 18.21 -5.15 -8.25
C ILE A 231 17.59 -5.78 -7.00
N LEU A 232 17.33 -4.99 -5.95
CA LEU A 232 16.66 -5.47 -4.74
C LEU A 232 15.26 -6.00 -5.05
N SER A 233 14.47 -5.27 -5.84
CA SER A 233 13.13 -5.71 -6.25
C SER A 233 13.17 -7.06 -6.97
N ALA A 234 14.04 -7.22 -7.95
CA ALA A 234 14.20 -8.47 -8.68
C ALA A 234 14.72 -9.61 -7.77
N GLY A 235 15.72 -9.32 -6.92
CA GLY A 235 16.25 -10.29 -5.97
C GLY A 235 15.19 -10.80 -4.99
N PHE A 236 14.41 -9.91 -4.39
CA PHE A 236 13.32 -10.31 -3.50
C PHE A 236 12.18 -11.02 -4.22
N ALA A 237 11.88 -10.65 -5.46
CA ALA A 237 10.88 -11.36 -6.27
C ALA A 237 11.31 -12.80 -6.55
N LEU A 238 12.59 -13.03 -6.94
CA LEU A 238 13.15 -14.36 -7.16
C LEU A 238 13.19 -15.16 -5.86
N LEU A 239 13.66 -14.57 -4.76
CA LEU A 239 13.67 -15.20 -3.44
C LEU A 239 12.27 -15.64 -3.00
N THR A 240 11.27 -14.78 -3.21
CA THR A 240 9.89 -15.09 -2.87
C THR A 240 9.35 -16.26 -3.69
N LEU A 241 9.67 -16.29 -4.99
CA LEU A 241 9.27 -17.40 -5.86
C LEU A 241 9.91 -18.73 -5.45
N ASP A 242 11.18 -18.70 -5.07
CA ASP A 242 11.92 -19.88 -4.61
C ASP A 242 11.38 -20.41 -3.28
N LEU A 243 11.23 -19.54 -2.29
CA LEU A 243 10.76 -19.90 -0.94
C LEU A 243 9.28 -20.32 -0.89
N GLN A 244 8.46 -19.83 -1.81
CA GLN A 244 7.07 -20.27 -1.93
C GLN A 244 6.94 -21.67 -2.54
N GLY A 245 8.01 -22.19 -3.12
CA GLY A 245 8.11 -23.52 -3.73
C GLY A 245 7.36 -23.65 -5.06
N PRO A 246 7.53 -24.78 -5.77
CA PRO A 246 6.74 -25.06 -6.95
C PRO A 246 5.28 -25.18 -6.52
N ARG A 247 4.48 -24.22 -6.94
CA ARG A 247 3.04 -24.25 -6.77
C ARG A 247 2.49 -25.31 -7.69
N SER A 248 2.51 -26.56 -7.18
CA SER A 248 1.81 -27.65 -7.84
C SER A 248 0.37 -27.23 -8.05
N GLU A 249 -0.04 -27.17 -9.31
CA GLU A 249 -1.43 -26.96 -9.69
C GLU A 249 -2.01 -25.56 -9.31
N ALA A 250 -1.28 -24.49 -9.62
CA ALA A 250 -1.97 -23.25 -9.91
C ALA A 250 -2.83 -23.55 -11.15
N VAL A 251 -4.04 -24.06 -10.90
CA VAL A 251 -5.04 -24.32 -11.93
C VAL A 251 -5.18 -23.00 -12.67
N SER A 252 -4.57 -22.93 -13.84
CA SER A 252 -4.28 -21.68 -14.49
C SER A 252 -5.47 -21.25 -15.32
N TYR A 253 -6.00 -20.10 -15.01
CA TYR A 253 -6.86 -19.39 -15.94
C TYR A 253 -6.08 -19.07 -17.23
N THR A 254 -6.75 -19.16 -18.38
CA THR A 254 -6.16 -18.78 -19.67
C THR A 254 -5.77 -17.31 -19.71
N ALA A 255 -4.90 -16.91 -20.62
CA ALA A 255 -4.48 -15.51 -20.78
C ALA A 255 -5.69 -14.57 -21.01
N VAL A 256 -6.71 -15.04 -21.76
CA VAL A 256 -7.96 -14.27 -21.99
C VAL A 256 -8.75 -14.12 -20.69
N GLN A 257 -8.92 -15.18 -19.94
CA GLN A 257 -9.60 -15.15 -18.63
C GLN A 257 -8.92 -14.17 -17.68
N ARG A 258 -7.58 -14.25 -17.58
CA ARG A 258 -6.78 -13.33 -16.75
C ARG A 258 -6.93 -11.88 -17.18
N LEU A 259 -6.96 -11.61 -18.48
CA LEU A 259 -7.21 -10.26 -19.01
C LEU A 259 -8.61 -9.75 -18.60
N LEU A 260 -9.64 -10.56 -18.75
CA LEU A 260 -11.02 -10.21 -18.37
C LEU A 260 -11.12 -9.96 -16.87
N PHE A 261 -10.53 -10.83 -16.05
CA PHE A 261 -10.52 -10.68 -14.59
C PHE A 261 -9.69 -9.46 -14.15
N GLY A 262 -8.57 -9.18 -14.82
CA GLY A 262 -7.76 -7.98 -14.55
C GLY A 262 -8.51 -6.69 -14.85
N CYS A 263 -9.23 -6.63 -15.98
CA CYS A 263 -10.06 -5.48 -16.32
C CYS A 263 -11.23 -5.31 -15.33
N TYR A 264 -11.91 -6.40 -14.96
CA TYR A 264 -12.92 -6.39 -13.91
C TYR A 264 -12.35 -5.86 -12.60
N SER A 265 -11.23 -6.44 -12.14
CA SER A 265 -10.60 -6.05 -10.87
C SER A 265 -10.17 -4.59 -10.85
N LEU A 266 -9.58 -4.08 -11.94
CA LEU A 266 -9.19 -2.67 -12.04
C LEU A 266 -10.40 -1.74 -11.94
N PHE A 267 -11.50 -2.08 -12.62
CA PHE A 267 -12.73 -1.30 -12.58
C PHE A 267 -13.38 -1.34 -11.19
N GLU A 268 -13.44 -2.52 -10.55
CA GLU A 268 -13.94 -2.69 -9.18
C GLU A 268 -13.11 -1.89 -8.17
N TYR A 269 -11.79 -1.94 -8.26
CA TYR A 269 -10.92 -1.16 -7.39
C TYR A 269 -11.11 0.35 -7.59
N PHE A 270 -11.29 0.79 -8.82
CA PHE A 270 -11.57 2.20 -9.10
C PHE A 270 -12.91 2.63 -8.50
N THR A 271 -13.98 1.86 -8.70
CA THR A 271 -15.31 2.18 -8.17
C THR A 271 -15.34 2.16 -6.64
N LYS A 272 -14.72 1.16 -6.00
CA LYS A 272 -14.62 1.06 -4.53
C LYS A 272 -13.78 2.19 -3.90
N SER A 273 -12.82 2.74 -4.64
CA SER A 273 -12.05 3.90 -4.18
C SER A 273 -12.87 5.18 -4.08
N LEU A 274 -13.99 5.27 -4.81
CA LEU A 274 -14.88 6.42 -4.81
C LEU A 274 -16.19 6.16 -4.06
N LEU A 275 -16.68 4.93 -4.15
CA LEU A 275 -17.95 4.47 -3.58
C LEU A 275 -17.68 3.13 -2.84
N PRO A 276 -17.29 3.16 -1.57
CA PRO A 276 -16.94 1.97 -0.80
C PRO A 276 -18.18 1.23 -0.30
N ILE A 277 -18.98 0.74 -1.25
CA ILE A 277 -20.20 -0.05 -1.01
C ILE A 277 -19.96 -1.52 -1.36
N ASN A 278 -20.78 -2.41 -0.80
CA ASN A 278 -20.69 -3.86 -1.03
C ASN A 278 -19.28 -4.42 -0.75
N LEU A 279 -18.64 -3.91 0.32
CA LEU A 279 -17.37 -4.46 0.80
C LEU A 279 -17.61 -5.84 1.40
N ASN A 280 -16.74 -6.79 1.05
CA ASN A 280 -16.87 -8.17 1.49
C ASN A 280 -15.48 -8.76 1.83
N TYR A 281 -15.45 -9.74 2.71
CA TYR A 281 -14.21 -10.43 3.08
C TYR A 281 -13.70 -11.38 2.00
N LEU A 282 -14.58 -11.84 1.07
CA LEU A 282 -14.26 -12.71 -0.05
C LEU A 282 -15.08 -12.32 -1.29
N TYR A 283 -14.39 -12.17 -2.40
CA TYR A 283 -14.97 -11.98 -3.73
C TYR A 283 -14.60 -13.16 -4.61
N PRO A 284 -15.45 -14.21 -4.72
CA PRO A 284 -15.10 -15.43 -5.42
C PRO A 284 -14.90 -15.18 -6.93
N PHE A 285 -14.08 -16.01 -7.55
CA PHE A 285 -14.00 -16.04 -9.02
C PHE A 285 -15.33 -16.46 -9.62
N PRO A 286 -15.71 -15.94 -10.80
CA PRO A 286 -16.97 -16.24 -11.45
C PRO A 286 -17.03 -17.69 -11.98
N ILE A 287 -15.88 -18.32 -12.18
CA ILE A 287 -15.72 -19.68 -12.64
C ILE A 287 -14.61 -20.38 -11.86
N LEU A 288 -14.68 -21.67 -11.74
CA LEU A 288 -13.58 -22.48 -11.25
C LEU A 288 -12.48 -22.54 -12.31
N PRO A 289 -11.25 -22.73 -11.89
CA PRO A 289 -10.12 -22.93 -12.79
C PRO A 289 -10.36 -24.15 -13.69
N GLY A 290 -10.05 -23.99 -15.02
CA GLY A 290 -10.39 -24.99 -16.05
C GLY A 290 -11.82 -24.87 -16.61
N GLY A 291 -12.70 -24.08 -16.00
CA GLY A 291 -14.03 -23.79 -16.56
C GLY A 291 -13.95 -22.86 -17.77
N SER A 292 -14.90 -23.03 -18.71
CA SER A 292 -14.97 -22.26 -19.96
C SER A 292 -15.98 -21.11 -19.94
N ASP A 293 -17.02 -21.21 -19.09
CA ASP A 293 -18.23 -20.39 -19.20
C ASP A 293 -18.12 -19.07 -18.41
N ILE A 294 -17.32 -18.14 -18.91
CA ILE A 294 -17.23 -16.80 -18.31
C ILE A 294 -18.55 -16.06 -18.50
N PRO A 295 -19.15 -15.52 -17.42
CA PRO A 295 -20.36 -14.70 -17.56
C PRO A 295 -20.17 -13.54 -18.52
N VAL A 296 -21.14 -13.31 -19.42
CA VAL A 296 -21.08 -12.30 -20.49
C VAL A 296 -20.71 -10.91 -19.97
N ARG A 297 -21.12 -10.56 -18.78
CA ARG A 297 -20.79 -9.26 -18.15
C ARG A 297 -19.29 -8.99 -18.08
N PHE A 298 -18.40 -10.01 -18.00
CA PHE A 298 -16.96 -9.82 -17.92
C PHE A 298 -16.36 -9.27 -19.22
N TYR A 299 -16.99 -9.48 -20.36
CA TYR A 299 -16.55 -8.95 -21.65
C TYR A 299 -16.78 -7.44 -21.80
N VAL A 300 -17.59 -6.83 -20.92
CA VAL A 300 -17.83 -5.38 -20.92
C VAL A 300 -16.65 -4.64 -20.28
N TYR A 301 -15.99 -5.22 -19.28
CA TYR A 301 -14.94 -4.52 -18.51
C TYR A 301 -13.72 -4.08 -19.32
N PRO A 302 -13.19 -4.83 -20.31
CA PRO A 302 -12.14 -4.32 -21.18
C PRO A 302 -12.52 -3.03 -21.91
N VAL A 303 -13.79 -2.91 -22.34
CA VAL A 303 -14.30 -1.69 -23.00
C VAL A 303 -14.36 -0.54 -22.01
N LEU A 304 -14.86 -0.77 -20.80
CA LEU A 304 -14.91 0.25 -19.73
C LEU A 304 -13.51 0.72 -19.34
N VAL A 305 -12.56 -0.20 -19.19
CA VAL A 305 -11.17 0.10 -18.86
C VAL A 305 -10.50 0.87 -20.02
N ALA A 306 -10.71 0.46 -21.27
CA ALA A 306 -10.22 1.19 -22.44
C ALA A 306 -10.78 2.61 -22.49
N GLY A 307 -12.08 2.79 -22.22
CA GLY A 307 -12.72 4.09 -22.08
C GLY A 307 -12.09 4.95 -21.00
N LEU A 308 -11.84 4.37 -19.81
CA LEU A 308 -11.19 5.05 -18.70
C LEU A 308 -9.76 5.52 -19.08
N PHE A 309 -8.98 4.66 -19.75
CA PHE A 309 -7.65 5.04 -20.25
C PHE A 309 -7.72 6.07 -21.37
N GLY A 310 -8.74 6.01 -22.25
CA GLY A 310 -8.98 7.02 -23.28
C GLY A 310 -9.27 8.41 -22.68
N VAL A 311 -10.12 8.46 -21.64
CA VAL A 311 -10.37 9.68 -20.86
C VAL A 311 -9.08 10.17 -20.21
N LEU A 312 -8.34 9.30 -19.54
CA LEU A 312 -7.07 9.66 -18.90
C LEU A 312 -6.06 10.22 -19.93
N TYR A 313 -5.96 9.60 -21.11
CA TYR A 313 -5.09 10.05 -22.20
C TYR A 313 -5.48 11.45 -22.70
N SER A 314 -6.76 11.77 -22.75
CA SER A 314 -7.23 13.12 -23.12
C SER A 314 -6.71 14.19 -22.15
N PHE A 315 -6.48 13.82 -20.90
CA PHE A 315 -5.95 14.68 -19.86
C PHE A 315 -4.44 14.48 -19.59
N ARG A 316 -3.69 13.84 -20.49
CA ARG A 316 -2.26 13.52 -20.30
C ARG A 316 -1.35 14.71 -19.98
N LYS A 317 -1.77 15.94 -20.36
CA LYS A 317 -1.06 17.17 -20.01
C LYS A 317 -1.24 17.62 -18.56
N LYS A 318 -2.27 17.10 -17.86
CA LYS A 318 -2.53 17.42 -16.45
C LYS A 318 -1.69 16.50 -15.56
N ARG A 319 -0.51 16.99 -15.20
CA ARG A 319 0.55 16.22 -14.51
C ARG A 319 0.07 15.57 -13.22
N LEU A 320 -0.67 16.27 -12.37
CA LEU A 320 -1.19 15.73 -11.12
C LEU A 320 -2.21 14.62 -11.37
N LEU A 321 -3.11 14.79 -12.36
CA LEU A 321 -4.09 13.75 -12.71
C LEU A 321 -3.38 12.47 -13.16
N MET A 322 -2.38 12.61 -14.03
CA MET A 322 -1.57 11.47 -14.47
C MET A 322 -0.82 10.82 -13.31
N PHE A 323 -0.23 11.62 -12.40
CA PHE A 323 0.47 11.10 -11.24
C PHE A 323 -0.45 10.24 -10.35
N GLY A 324 -1.59 10.77 -9.92
CA GLY A 324 -2.52 10.05 -9.05
C GLY A 324 -3.06 8.79 -9.69
N SER A 325 -3.42 8.85 -11.00
CA SER A 325 -3.91 7.68 -11.73
C SER A 325 -2.85 6.61 -11.94
N LEU A 326 -1.63 7.00 -12.31
CA LEU A 326 -0.52 6.04 -12.47
C LEU A 326 -0.09 5.45 -11.13
N PHE A 327 -0.09 6.25 -10.07
CA PHE A 327 0.18 5.76 -8.71
C PHE A 327 -0.85 4.69 -8.31
N PHE A 328 -2.13 4.94 -8.57
CA PHE A 328 -3.20 3.97 -8.35
C PHE A 328 -2.95 2.66 -9.11
N VAL A 329 -2.67 2.73 -10.42
CA VAL A 329 -2.47 1.54 -11.26
C VAL A 329 -1.20 0.77 -10.89
N ILE A 330 -0.07 1.45 -10.64
CA ILE A 330 1.21 0.81 -10.28
C ILE A 330 1.04 -0.09 -9.05
N HIS A 331 0.34 0.38 -8.02
CA HIS A 331 0.18 -0.39 -6.78
C HIS A 331 -0.84 -1.54 -6.90
N LEU A 332 -1.60 -1.59 -7.97
CA LEU A 332 -2.50 -2.69 -8.29
C LEU A 332 -1.89 -3.74 -9.25
N LEU A 333 -0.74 -3.47 -9.89
CA LEU A 333 -0.18 -4.32 -10.94
C LEU A 333 -0.09 -5.80 -10.54
N LEU A 334 0.37 -6.09 -9.32
CA LEU A 334 0.48 -7.46 -8.83
C LEU A 334 -0.89 -8.08 -8.49
N SER A 335 -1.95 -7.27 -8.34
CA SER A 335 -3.31 -7.75 -8.02
C SER A 335 -4.23 -7.89 -9.23
N LEU A 336 -3.82 -7.43 -10.41
CA LEU A 336 -4.63 -7.44 -11.64
C LEU A 336 -4.55 -8.74 -12.45
N HIS A 337 -4.15 -9.87 -11.86
CA HIS A 337 -4.05 -11.18 -12.52
C HIS A 337 -3.05 -11.23 -13.71
N VAL A 338 -2.20 -10.22 -13.88
CA VAL A 338 -1.13 -10.23 -14.88
C VAL A 338 -0.15 -11.37 -14.59
N VAL A 339 0.23 -11.50 -13.32
CA VAL A 339 1.01 -12.63 -12.81
C VAL A 339 0.06 -13.67 -12.25
N ALA A 340 0.20 -14.92 -12.68
CA ALA A 340 -0.57 -16.04 -12.14
C ALA A 340 -0.16 -16.29 -10.69
N MET A 341 -1.04 -16.00 -9.77
CA MET A 341 -0.87 -16.26 -8.34
C MET A 341 -2.08 -17.03 -7.82
N PRO A 342 -1.91 -18.04 -6.96
CA PRO A 342 -3.03 -18.69 -6.31
C PRO A 342 -3.74 -17.69 -5.41
N ARG A 343 -5.03 -17.47 -5.63
CA ARG A 343 -5.88 -16.56 -4.87
C ARG A 343 -7.26 -17.15 -4.74
N LEU A 344 -7.86 -17.00 -3.56
CA LEU A 344 -9.23 -17.41 -3.31
C LEU A 344 -10.26 -16.47 -3.95
N GLY A 345 -9.90 -15.18 -4.11
CA GLY A 345 -10.79 -14.17 -4.64
C GLY A 345 -10.24 -13.41 -5.84
N ILE A 346 -11.16 -12.94 -6.70
CA ILE A 346 -10.83 -12.13 -7.88
C ILE A 346 -10.37 -10.71 -7.50
N VAL A 347 -10.90 -10.16 -6.41
CA VAL A 347 -10.50 -8.89 -5.77
C VAL A 347 -10.37 -9.09 -4.27
N ALA A 348 -9.66 -8.18 -3.59
CA ALA A 348 -9.62 -8.09 -2.14
C ALA A 348 -9.39 -6.63 -1.74
N ASP A 349 -10.16 -6.12 -0.80
CA ASP A 349 -10.15 -4.70 -0.43
C ASP A 349 -8.79 -4.24 0.09
N ARG A 350 -8.03 -5.13 0.75
CA ARG A 350 -6.65 -4.89 1.23
C ARG A 350 -5.64 -4.51 0.14
N TYR A 351 -5.90 -4.83 -1.13
CA TYR A 351 -5.01 -4.41 -2.23
C TYR A 351 -5.17 -2.94 -2.61
N LEU A 352 -6.30 -2.33 -2.22
CA LEU A 352 -6.52 -0.90 -2.40
C LEU A 352 -5.73 -0.02 -1.42
N TYR A 353 -5.25 -0.55 -0.32
CA TYR A 353 -4.74 0.22 0.80
C TYR A 353 -3.76 1.35 0.39
N LEU A 354 -2.70 1.06 -0.36
CA LEU A 354 -1.76 2.08 -0.83
C LEU A 354 -2.24 2.79 -2.10
N SER A 355 -2.81 2.03 -3.06
CA SER A 355 -3.27 2.58 -4.34
C SER A 355 -4.36 3.63 -4.17
N LEU A 356 -5.25 3.46 -3.21
CA LEU A 356 -6.31 4.39 -2.82
C LEU A 356 -5.80 5.82 -2.67
N SER A 357 -4.60 6.01 -2.11
CA SER A 357 -4.03 7.35 -1.88
C SER A 357 -3.87 8.17 -3.17
N GLY A 358 -3.65 7.51 -4.31
CA GLY A 358 -3.59 8.16 -5.63
C GLY A 358 -4.93 8.80 -6.03
N ILE A 359 -6.04 8.07 -5.86
CA ILE A 359 -7.39 8.58 -6.14
C ILE A 359 -7.80 9.66 -5.13
N LEU A 360 -7.56 9.42 -3.85
CA LEU A 360 -7.89 10.40 -2.79
C LEU A 360 -7.13 11.71 -2.95
N LEU A 361 -5.87 11.67 -3.42
CA LEU A 361 -5.12 12.87 -3.78
C LEU A 361 -5.84 13.70 -4.86
N LEU A 362 -6.34 13.04 -5.91
CA LEU A 362 -7.05 13.71 -6.99
C LEU A 362 -8.37 14.33 -6.51
N VAL A 363 -9.14 13.59 -5.73
CA VAL A 363 -10.39 14.05 -5.12
C VAL A 363 -10.13 15.27 -4.22
N SER A 364 -9.17 15.16 -3.31
CA SER A 364 -8.82 16.23 -2.37
C SER A 364 -8.33 17.49 -3.08
N TYR A 365 -7.50 17.32 -4.12
CA TYR A 365 -7.00 18.46 -4.90
C TYR A 365 -8.14 19.20 -5.62
N LYS A 366 -9.11 18.47 -6.13
CA LYS A 366 -10.29 19.04 -6.78
C LYS A 366 -11.17 19.80 -5.78
N ILE A 367 -11.50 19.17 -4.64
CA ILE A 367 -12.34 19.76 -3.58
C ILE A 367 -11.71 21.05 -3.05
N ILE A 368 -10.43 21.02 -2.66
CA ILE A 368 -9.73 22.21 -2.15
C ILE A 368 -9.61 23.29 -3.23
N GLY A 369 -9.45 22.90 -4.50
CA GLY A 369 -9.43 23.85 -5.62
C GLY A 369 -10.76 24.58 -5.78
N LEU A 370 -11.88 23.94 -5.63
CA LEU A 370 -13.21 24.53 -5.70
C LEU A 370 -13.47 25.44 -4.48
N SER A 371 -13.10 25.01 -3.28
CA SER A 371 -13.28 25.78 -2.05
C SER A 371 -12.50 27.11 -2.06
N LEU A 372 -11.30 27.15 -2.66
CA LEU A 372 -10.47 28.35 -2.72
C LEU A 372 -10.90 29.35 -3.81
N ILE A 373 -11.81 28.99 -4.71
CA ILE A 373 -12.38 29.92 -5.70
C ILE A 373 -13.51 30.76 -5.08
N HIS A 374 -14.08 30.32 -3.97
CA HIS A 374 -15.19 30.96 -3.28
C HIS A 374 -14.77 31.79 -2.04
N ILE A 375 -13.48 31.93 -1.76
CA ILE A 375 -12.86 32.76 -0.74
C ILE A 375 -11.96 33.83 -1.37
#